data_132a10cebddf92a79eda44ae4e6ebfa1
#
_entry.id   132a10cebddf92a79eda44ae4e6ebfa1
#
_cell.length_a   1.000
_cell.length_b   1.000
_cell.length_c   1.000
_cell.angle_alpha   90.00
_cell.angle_beta   90.00
_cell.angle_gamma   90.00
#
_symmetry.space_group_name_H-M   'P 1'
#
loop_
_entity.id
_entity.type
_entity.pdbx_description
1 polymer ?
#
loop_
_entity_poly.entity_id
_entity_poly.type
_entity_poly.pdbx_seq_one_letter_code
_entity_poly.pdbx_strand_id
1 'polypeptide(L)'
;LGGEGSVGLITYMRTDSPRISPEMTVVARTYIGDTYGDQYVPERPNVYRSAKAAQEAHEAIRPTSLDYTPERVASYLSREELNLYTLIWNRFLASQMTPALFEQTSVDITANTCIFRATGQVLRFDGFLRVYMEGRDEKANEEEDDDEKQLPPLNEGDHLQLLQLTPNQHFTQPPPRFTQATLIKELEEKGIGRPSTYASIMGTILNKEYVEEDEQRRLRPTALGMLVTDLLVESFPDVLNVEFTAGMEEVLDQIEDGQEDWQRAIERFYQRFSADLERAEKEMRDVKGSGEATDLACTECADGKMMIRWGRNGEFLACSNYPQCKSTSDFTRDDQGRVTPVEKEQALTDETCEQCGKPMQERMGRYGKFLGCSGYPECTNVKKLGGKAATSLGVPCPDCHEGDIQQKWSRRGKVFYSCSRYPKCTFAVWDRPIPEPCPQCGAPFVVEKTTKRAGTTRRCLREECDYQEAAEQVAEAG
;
A
#
# COMPACT_ATOMS: atom_id res chain seq x y z
N LEU A 1 -15.98 6.41 -24.90
CA LEU A 1 -15.60 7.76 -25.31
C LEU A 1 -16.61 8.28 -26.34
N GLY A 2 -17.62 9.02 -25.90
CA GLY A 2 -18.63 9.58 -26.82
C GLY A 2 -19.33 8.50 -27.66
N GLY A 3 -19.27 8.58 -28.99
CA GLY A 3 -19.86 7.60 -29.90
C GLY A 3 -19.01 6.35 -30.15
N GLU A 4 -17.80 6.24 -29.62
CA GLU A 4 -16.85 5.18 -29.91
C GLU A 4 -17.01 3.91 -29.04
N GLY A 5 -17.90 3.96 -28.03
CA GLY A 5 -18.14 2.82 -27.12
C GLY A 5 -17.03 2.61 -26.07
N SER A 6 -16.83 1.36 -25.64
CA SER A 6 -15.77 0.99 -24.66
C SER A 6 -14.44 0.83 -25.39
N VAL A 7 -13.41 1.58 -24.96
CA VAL A 7 -12.07 1.60 -25.55
C VAL A 7 -11.04 1.27 -24.48
N GLY A 8 -10.05 0.43 -24.79
CA GLY A 8 -8.87 0.24 -23.96
C GLY A 8 -7.90 1.40 -24.15
N LEU A 9 -7.53 2.08 -23.08
CA LEU A 9 -6.66 3.26 -23.14
C LEU A 9 -5.17 2.93 -23.14
N ILE A 10 -4.79 1.78 -22.62
CA ILE A 10 -3.39 1.32 -22.54
C ILE A 10 -3.25 -0.08 -23.16
N THR A 11 -2.02 -0.41 -23.57
CA THR A 11 -1.64 -1.76 -23.99
C THR A 11 -1.73 -2.75 -22.83
N TYR A 12 -1.43 -4.01 -23.06
CA TYR A 12 -1.50 -5.05 -22.04
C TYR A 12 -0.54 -4.75 -20.87
N MET A 13 -1.10 -4.61 -19.65
CA MET A 13 -0.36 -4.11 -18.50
C MET A 13 0.58 -5.14 -17.84
N ARG A 14 0.43 -6.44 -18.14
CA ARG A 14 1.30 -7.50 -17.60
C ARG A 14 2.39 -7.82 -18.60
N THR A 15 3.37 -6.93 -18.73
CA THR A 15 4.48 -7.07 -19.66
C THR A 15 5.80 -6.73 -19.00
N ASP A 16 6.85 -7.40 -19.41
CA ASP A 16 8.25 -7.14 -19.11
C ASP A 16 9.00 -6.56 -20.32
N SER A 17 8.27 -6.25 -21.39
CA SER A 17 8.84 -5.74 -22.65
C SER A 17 8.82 -4.20 -22.67
N PRO A 18 9.96 -3.52 -22.91
CA PRO A 18 10.04 -2.10 -23.22
C PRO A 18 9.87 -1.80 -24.74
N ARG A 19 9.55 -2.80 -25.57
CA ARG A 19 9.46 -2.67 -27.02
C ARG A 19 8.24 -1.84 -27.42
N ILE A 20 8.41 -0.98 -28.40
CA ILE A 20 7.32 -0.18 -29.00
C ILE A 20 7.23 -0.58 -30.47
N SER A 21 6.01 -0.72 -31.00
CA SER A 21 5.82 -1.02 -32.43
C SER A 21 6.36 0.11 -33.31
N PRO A 22 6.90 -0.22 -34.52
CA PRO A 22 7.41 0.79 -35.44
C PRO A 22 6.35 1.81 -35.82
N GLU A 23 5.11 1.39 -36.02
CA GLU A 23 3.99 2.29 -36.39
C GLU A 23 3.75 3.31 -35.30
N MET A 24 3.71 2.85 -34.00
CA MET A 24 3.47 3.76 -32.87
C MET A 24 4.66 4.69 -32.62
N THR A 25 5.87 4.24 -32.91
CA THR A 25 7.06 5.09 -32.86
C THR A 25 6.95 6.25 -33.87
N VAL A 26 6.49 6.01 -35.10
CA VAL A 26 6.26 7.06 -36.11
C VAL A 26 5.18 8.03 -35.63
N VAL A 27 4.05 7.51 -35.13
CA VAL A 27 2.95 8.34 -34.58
C VAL A 27 3.43 9.23 -33.45
N ALA A 28 4.20 8.67 -32.51
CA ALA A 28 4.75 9.42 -31.38
C ALA A 28 5.68 10.56 -31.83
N ARG A 29 6.57 10.28 -32.79
CA ARG A 29 7.50 11.28 -33.34
C ARG A 29 6.78 12.43 -34.04
N THR A 30 5.74 12.11 -34.81
CA THR A 30 4.88 13.13 -35.47
C THR A 30 4.18 13.98 -34.39
N TYR A 31 3.56 13.35 -33.38
CA TYR A 31 2.89 14.06 -32.32
C TYR A 31 3.86 14.99 -31.54
N ILE A 32 5.08 14.50 -31.23
CA ILE A 32 6.10 15.30 -30.54
C ILE A 32 6.50 16.52 -31.38
N GLY A 33 6.75 16.34 -32.69
CA GLY A 33 7.09 17.44 -33.61
C GLY A 33 5.99 18.48 -33.70
N ASP A 34 4.75 18.05 -33.86
CA ASP A 34 3.59 18.94 -34.01
C ASP A 34 3.27 19.70 -32.71
N THR A 35 3.48 19.05 -31.55
CA THR A 35 3.08 19.60 -30.21
C THR A 35 4.20 20.42 -29.57
N TYR A 36 5.44 19.95 -29.63
CA TYR A 36 6.58 20.52 -28.89
C TYR A 36 7.63 21.15 -29.80
N GLY A 37 7.65 20.78 -31.09
CA GLY A 37 8.60 21.26 -32.10
C GLY A 37 9.67 20.23 -32.46
N ASP A 38 10.28 20.41 -33.62
CA ASP A 38 11.24 19.48 -34.25
C ASP A 38 12.47 19.21 -33.35
N GLN A 39 12.86 20.17 -32.54
CA GLN A 39 14.01 20.03 -31.61
C GLN A 39 13.82 18.95 -30.53
N TYR A 40 12.57 18.60 -30.25
CA TYR A 40 12.24 17.53 -29.30
C TYR A 40 12.18 16.15 -29.94
N VAL A 41 12.30 16.07 -31.25
CA VAL A 41 12.32 14.81 -32.02
C VAL A 41 13.77 14.40 -32.26
N PRO A 42 14.29 13.30 -31.70
CA PRO A 42 15.66 12.86 -31.96
C PRO A 42 15.85 12.47 -33.41
N GLU A 43 17.07 12.61 -33.95
CA GLU A 43 17.36 12.26 -35.36
C GLU A 43 16.99 10.81 -35.69
N ARG A 44 17.23 9.90 -34.75
CA ARG A 44 16.87 8.48 -34.88
C ARG A 44 15.87 8.11 -33.79
N PRO A 45 14.93 7.18 -34.08
CA PRO A 45 14.03 6.68 -33.06
C PRO A 45 14.78 6.05 -31.89
N ASN A 46 14.31 6.33 -30.67
CA ASN A 46 14.81 5.65 -29.49
C ASN A 46 14.30 4.20 -29.48
N VAL A 47 15.22 3.24 -29.36
CA VAL A 47 14.90 1.81 -29.34
C VAL A 47 15.37 1.21 -28.03
N TYR A 48 14.44 0.58 -27.33
CA TYR A 48 14.68 -0.10 -26.07
C TYR A 48 14.71 -1.62 -26.30
N ARG A 49 15.71 -2.28 -25.72
CA ARG A 49 15.88 -3.74 -25.86
C ARG A 49 15.22 -4.41 -24.66
N SER A 50 14.42 -5.44 -24.90
CA SER A 50 13.89 -6.34 -23.88
C SER A 50 15.00 -7.19 -23.26
N ALA A 51 14.85 -7.59 -22.01
CA ALA A 51 15.67 -8.61 -21.38
C ALA A 51 15.54 -9.94 -22.15
N LYS A 52 16.56 -10.83 -22.04
CA LYS A 52 16.56 -12.10 -22.80
C LYS A 52 15.38 -13.02 -22.49
N ALA A 53 14.78 -12.89 -21.29
CA ALA A 53 13.63 -13.68 -20.83
C ALA A 53 12.28 -13.04 -21.16
N ALA A 54 12.23 -11.85 -21.78
CA ALA A 54 10.97 -11.20 -22.14
C ALA A 54 10.32 -11.89 -23.32
N GLN A 55 9.01 -12.14 -23.23
CA GLN A 55 8.24 -12.69 -24.35
C GLN A 55 8.21 -11.67 -25.51
N GLU A 56 8.79 -12.03 -26.66
CA GLU A 56 8.94 -11.13 -27.82
C GLU A 56 7.61 -10.60 -28.37
N ALA A 57 6.50 -11.26 -28.07
CA ALA A 57 5.16 -10.87 -28.54
C ALA A 57 4.59 -9.63 -27.83
N HIS A 58 5.10 -9.29 -26.64
CA HIS A 58 4.56 -8.19 -25.85
C HIS A 58 5.19 -6.84 -26.22
N GLU A 59 4.39 -5.78 -26.06
CA GLU A 59 4.83 -4.40 -26.14
C GLU A 59 4.91 -3.75 -24.75
N ALA A 60 5.59 -2.61 -24.67
CA ALA A 60 5.61 -1.77 -23.47
C ALA A 60 4.20 -1.26 -23.11
N ILE A 61 4.01 -0.95 -21.83
CA ILE A 61 2.79 -0.27 -21.36
C ILE A 61 2.79 1.16 -21.92
N ARG A 62 1.86 1.46 -22.79
CA ARG A 62 1.73 2.74 -23.48
C ARG A 62 0.27 3.07 -23.80
N PRO A 63 -0.07 4.31 -24.17
CA PRO A 63 -1.37 4.64 -24.72
C PRO A 63 -1.63 3.83 -26.02
N THR A 64 -2.86 3.40 -26.21
CA THR A 64 -3.28 2.70 -27.44
C THR A 64 -3.37 3.64 -28.64
N SER A 65 -3.73 4.91 -28.41
CA SER A 65 -3.72 5.99 -29.41
C SER A 65 -3.33 7.32 -28.75
N LEU A 66 -2.62 8.17 -29.46
CA LEU A 66 -2.32 9.54 -29.05
C LEU A 66 -3.49 10.52 -29.27
N ASP A 67 -4.61 10.06 -29.84
CA ASP A 67 -5.85 10.84 -29.87
C ASP A 67 -6.54 10.90 -28.50
N TYR A 68 -6.21 9.97 -27.60
CA TYR A 68 -6.79 9.90 -26.25
C TYR A 68 -5.91 10.63 -25.24
N THR A 69 -5.75 11.96 -25.44
CA THR A 69 -4.95 12.75 -24.48
C THR A 69 -5.55 12.70 -23.06
N PRO A 70 -4.73 12.89 -22.01
CA PRO A 70 -5.23 12.91 -20.63
C PRO A 70 -6.41 13.88 -20.44
N GLU A 71 -6.39 15.05 -21.08
CA GLU A 71 -7.46 16.05 -21.02
C GLU A 71 -8.75 15.53 -21.66
N ARG A 72 -8.63 14.85 -22.80
CA ARG A 72 -9.80 14.29 -23.52
C ARG A 72 -10.48 13.18 -22.73
N VAL A 73 -9.71 12.35 -22.01
CA VAL A 73 -10.25 11.21 -21.26
C VAL A 73 -10.61 11.53 -19.81
N ALA A 74 -10.25 12.71 -19.31
CA ALA A 74 -10.42 13.08 -17.91
C ALA A 74 -11.85 12.88 -17.35
N SER A 75 -12.87 13.17 -18.15
CA SER A 75 -14.27 13.01 -17.73
C SER A 75 -14.76 11.56 -17.65
N TYR A 76 -13.99 10.60 -18.17
CA TYR A 76 -14.33 9.18 -18.22
C TYR A 76 -13.59 8.34 -17.19
N LEU A 77 -12.60 8.92 -16.50
CA LEU A 77 -11.74 8.24 -15.54
C LEU A 77 -11.97 8.77 -14.11
N SER A 78 -11.77 7.93 -13.12
CA SER A 78 -11.59 8.39 -11.76
C SER A 78 -10.28 9.17 -11.61
N ARG A 79 -10.13 9.93 -10.53
CA ARG A 79 -8.90 10.69 -10.27
C ARG A 79 -7.64 9.82 -10.26
N GLU A 80 -7.73 8.63 -9.66
CA GLU A 80 -6.61 7.69 -9.58
C GLU A 80 -6.24 7.10 -10.95
N GLU A 81 -7.25 6.71 -11.73
CA GLU A 81 -7.05 6.22 -13.10
C GLU A 81 -6.48 7.30 -14.01
N LEU A 82 -6.95 8.55 -13.88
CA LEU A 82 -6.42 9.67 -14.67
C LEU A 82 -4.95 9.96 -14.31
N ASN A 83 -4.59 9.95 -13.03
CA ASN A 83 -3.21 10.15 -12.61
C ASN A 83 -2.30 9.06 -13.19
N LEU A 84 -2.70 7.80 -13.10
CA LEU A 84 -1.94 6.68 -13.68
C LEU A 84 -1.84 6.79 -15.19
N TYR A 85 -2.94 7.10 -15.88
CA TYR A 85 -2.94 7.27 -17.33
C TYR A 85 -2.03 8.41 -17.77
N THR A 86 -2.07 9.55 -17.08
CA THR A 86 -1.20 10.70 -17.34
C THR A 86 0.27 10.34 -17.17
N LEU A 87 0.61 9.56 -16.13
CA LEU A 87 1.96 9.07 -15.90
C LEU A 87 2.44 8.20 -17.08
N ILE A 88 1.62 7.22 -17.50
CA ILE A 88 1.92 6.33 -18.63
C ILE A 88 2.07 7.14 -19.93
N TRP A 89 1.19 8.09 -20.17
CA TRP A 89 1.21 8.99 -21.33
C TRP A 89 2.52 9.79 -21.39
N ASN A 90 2.84 10.48 -20.31
CA ASN A 90 4.02 11.33 -20.24
C ASN A 90 5.31 10.50 -20.38
N ARG A 91 5.40 9.36 -19.70
CA ARG A 91 6.56 8.48 -19.78
C ARG A 91 6.74 7.90 -21.19
N PHE A 92 5.65 7.54 -21.85
CA PHE A 92 5.69 7.08 -23.24
C PHE A 92 6.24 8.17 -24.17
N LEU A 93 5.69 9.39 -24.13
CA LEU A 93 6.20 10.50 -24.94
C LEU A 93 7.66 10.80 -24.63
N ALA A 94 8.01 10.95 -23.37
CA ALA A 94 9.37 11.20 -22.90
C ALA A 94 10.37 10.15 -23.43
N SER A 95 9.96 8.88 -23.50
CA SER A 95 10.79 7.80 -24.05
C SER A 95 11.18 8.01 -25.52
N GLN A 96 10.39 8.75 -26.28
CA GLN A 96 10.60 9.01 -27.71
C GLN A 96 11.11 10.44 -27.98
N MET A 97 11.38 11.24 -26.95
CA MET A 97 11.89 12.61 -27.06
C MET A 97 13.42 12.67 -27.02
N THR A 98 13.94 13.83 -27.43
CA THR A 98 15.36 14.17 -27.34
C THR A 98 15.80 14.26 -25.87
N PRO A 99 17.01 13.79 -25.48
CA PRO A 99 17.53 13.93 -24.14
C PRO A 99 17.61 15.38 -23.67
N ALA A 100 17.46 15.59 -22.37
CA ALA A 100 17.78 16.87 -21.76
C ALA A 100 19.31 17.10 -21.78
N LEU A 101 19.71 18.36 -21.98
CA LEU A 101 21.12 18.77 -22.01
C LEU A 101 21.42 19.65 -20.81
N PHE A 102 22.38 19.22 -20.01
CA PHE A 102 22.91 19.97 -18.89
C PHE A 102 24.33 20.39 -19.19
N GLU A 103 24.66 21.63 -18.85
CA GLU A 103 26.02 22.11 -18.78
C GLU A 103 26.51 22.03 -17.33
N GLN A 104 27.45 21.15 -17.08
CA GLN A 104 28.02 20.96 -15.74
C GLN A 104 29.37 21.66 -15.66
N THR A 105 29.54 22.52 -14.67
CA THR A 105 30.77 23.22 -14.37
C THR A 105 31.33 22.68 -13.05
N SER A 106 32.57 22.25 -13.06
CA SER A 106 33.33 21.89 -11.84
C SER A 106 34.52 22.82 -11.70
N VAL A 107 34.66 23.44 -10.53
CA VAL A 107 35.74 24.38 -10.23
C VAL A 107 36.56 23.85 -9.07
N ASP A 108 37.86 23.67 -9.29
CA ASP A 108 38.82 23.34 -8.24
C ASP A 108 39.50 24.61 -7.73
N ILE A 109 39.29 24.90 -6.46
CA ILE A 109 39.80 26.13 -5.81
C ILE A 109 40.97 25.72 -4.91
N THR A 110 42.17 26.13 -5.26
CA THR A 110 43.41 25.85 -4.49
C THR A 110 43.57 26.88 -3.37
N ALA A 111 43.69 26.42 -2.14
CA ALA A 111 43.99 27.21 -0.97
C ALA A 111 45.17 26.57 -0.21
N ASN A 112 46.37 27.04 -0.46
CA ASN A 112 47.63 26.44 0.03
C ASN A 112 47.76 24.96 -0.36
N THR A 113 47.65 24.07 0.63
CA THR A 113 47.69 22.60 0.46
C THR A 113 46.35 21.92 0.28
N CYS A 114 45.25 22.69 0.41
CA CYS A 114 43.88 22.15 0.29
C CYS A 114 43.29 22.49 -1.06
N ILE A 115 42.47 21.61 -1.57
CA ILE A 115 41.67 21.85 -2.78
C ILE A 115 40.20 21.74 -2.38
N PHE A 116 39.44 22.79 -2.65
CA PHE A 116 37.98 22.79 -2.51
C PHE A 116 37.37 22.65 -3.90
N ARG A 117 36.33 21.85 -3.99
CA ARG A 117 35.60 21.63 -5.26
C ARG A 117 34.18 22.17 -5.13
N ALA A 118 33.79 23.01 -6.08
CA ALA A 118 32.43 23.44 -6.28
C ALA A 118 31.91 22.89 -7.62
N THR A 119 30.69 22.37 -7.62
CA THR A 119 30.04 21.87 -8.82
C THR A 119 28.72 22.59 -9.01
N GLY A 120 28.40 23.01 -10.20
CA GLY A 120 27.13 23.61 -10.57
C GLY A 120 26.63 23.07 -11.89
N GLN A 121 25.33 23.14 -12.11
CA GLN A 121 24.67 22.60 -13.30
C GLN A 121 23.64 23.60 -13.81
N VAL A 122 23.58 23.76 -15.14
CA VAL A 122 22.61 24.61 -15.81
C VAL A 122 21.88 23.81 -16.87
N LEU A 123 20.56 23.77 -16.82
CA LEU A 123 19.73 23.17 -17.87
C LEU A 123 19.80 24.04 -19.12
N ARG A 124 20.38 23.51 -20.22
CA ARG A 124 20.48 24.20 -21.51
C ARG A 124 19.33 23.86 -22.44
N PHE A 125 18.85 22.62 -22.37
CA PHE A 125 17.72 22.17 -23.15
C PHE A 125 16.94 21.15 -22.32
N ASP A 126 15.65 21.37 -22.14
CA ASP A 126 14.81 20.56 -21.28
C ASP A 126 14.48 19.15 -21.86
N GLY A 127 14.49 19.00 -23.21
CA GLY A 127 14.27 17.70 -23.83
C GLY A 127 13.04 16.99 -23.27
N PHE A 128 13.19 15.70 -22.90
CA PHE A 128 12.10 14.89 -22.32
C PHE A 128 11.59 15.42 -20.97
N LEU A 129 12.37 16.21 -20.24
CA LEU A 129 11.94 16.81 -18.98
C LEU A 129 10.75 17.77 -19.16
N ARG A 130 10.50 18.22 -20.39
CA ARG A 130 9.33 19.02 -20.76
C ARG A 130 8.02 18.35 -20.39
N VAL A 131 7.96 17.04 -20.47
CA VAL A 131 6.73 16.24 -20.26
C VAL A 131 6.83 15.29 -19.07
N TYR A 132 8.03 14.90 -18.65
CA TYR A 132 8.21 13.89 -17.63
C TYR A 132 9.41 14.18 -16.74
N MET A 133 9.15 14.37 -15.46
CA MET A 133 10.16 14.31 -14.39
C MET A 133 9.85 13.09 -13.53
N GLU A 134 10.83 12.22 -13.36
CA GLU A 134 10.71 11.08 -12.47
C GLU A 134 10.66 11.59 -11.03
N GLY A 135 9.57 11.27 -10.31
CA GLY A 135 9.50 11.54 -8.87
C GLY A 135 10.56 10.68 -8.17
N ARG A 136 11.45 11.32 -7.42
CA ARG A 136 12.38 10.59 -6.56
C ARG A 136 11.56 10.03 -5.40
N ASP A 137 11.47 8.70 -5.28
CA ASP A 137 10.86 8.02 -4.11
C ASP A 137 11.67 8.24 -2.82
N GLU A 138 12.92 8.66 -2.99
CA GLU A 138 13.80 9.09 -1.93
C GLU A 138 13.81 10.62 -1.92
N LYS A 139 13.24 11.23 -0.90
CA LYS A 139 13.75 12.52 -0.46
C LYS A 139 15.18 12.23 0.02
N ALA A 140 16.14 12.29 -0.91
CA ALA A 140 17.52 12.56 -0.54
C ALA A 140 17.45 13.76 0.42
N ASN A 141 18.16 13.64 1.53
CA ASN A 141 18.22 14.69 2.56
C ASN A 141 18.25 16.05 1.89
N GLU A 142 17.51 17.01 2.44
CA GLU A 142 17.36 18.39 1.93
C GLU A 142 18.72 19.11 1.66
N GLU A 143 19.83 18.44 1.99
CA GLU A 143 21.20 18.89 1.76
C GLU A 143 21.75 18.56 0.35
N GLU A 144 21.07 17.73 -0.47
CA GLU A 144 21.53 17.37 -1.83
C GLU A 144 20.85 18.14 -2.98
N ASP A 145 20.04 19.16 -2.70
CA ASP A 145 19.58 20.15 -3.68
C ASP A 145 20.73 21.07 -4.18
N ASP A 146 21.98 20.64 -4.00
CA ASP A 146 23.17 21.33 -4.51
C ASP A 146 23.33 21.17 -6.04
N ASP A 147 22.58 20.27 -6.67
CA ASP A 147 22.69 20.01 -8.11
C ASP A 147 22.12 21.14 -9.01
N GLU A 148 21.31 22.04 -8.46
CA GLU A 148 20.77 23.21 -9.20
C GLU A 148 21.54 24.54 -8.93
N LYS A 149 22.64 24.50 -8.18
CA LYS A 149 23.40 25.72 -7.92
C LYS A 149 24.11 26.17 -9.19
N GLN A 150 23.67 27.29 -9.72
CA GLN A 150 24.37 27.99 -10.80
C GLN A 150 25.62 28.66 -10.21
N LEU A 151 26.81 28.22 -10.66
CA LEU A 151 28.04 28.88 -10.33
C LEU A 151 28.15 30.23 -11.10
N PRO A 152 28.75 31.28 -10.50
CA PRO A 152 29.03 32.48 -11.23
C PRO A 152 30.04 32.20 -12.35
N PRO A 153 30.13 33.04 -13.39
CA PRO A 153 31.15 32.91 -14.41
C PRO A 153 32.53 33.04 -13.79
N LEU A 154 33.37 32.02 -13.93
CA LEU A 154 34.71 31.93 -13.40
C LEU A 154 35.68 31.56 -14.53
N ASN A 155 36.89 32.11 -14.47
CA ASN A 155 37.99 31.79 -15.38
C ASN A 155 39.14 31.09 -14.63
N GLU A 156 39.91 30.33 -15.31
CA GLU A 156 41.13 29.74 -14.76
C GLU A 156 42.10 30.85 -14.30
N GLY A 157 42.58 30.76 -13.06
CA GLY A 157 43.44 31.74 -12.46
C GLY A 157 42.75 32.93 -11.73
N ASP A 158 41.43 32.93 -11.69
CA ASP A 158 40.70 33.95 -10.91
C ASP A 158 41.02 33.79 -9.41
N HIS A 159 41.25 34.95 -8.76
CA HIS A 159 41.47 34.99 -7.32
C HIS A 159 40.16 35.16 -6.55
N LEU A 160 39.83 34.13 -5.73
CA LEU A 160 38.65 34.16 -4.89
C LEU A 160 38.99 34.54 -3.45
N GLN A 161 38.10 35.33 -2.82
CA GLN A 161 38.20 35.68 -1.42
C GLN A 161 37.41 34.67 -0.57
N LEU A 162 38.10 34.02 0.39
CA LEU A 162 37.42 33.19 1.38
C LEU A 162 36.64 34.08 2.35
N LEU A 163 35.31 33.96 2.37
CA LEU A 163 34.44 34.71 3.26
C LEU A 163 34.20 33.95 4.57
N GLN A 164 33.93 32.64 4.48
CA GLN A 164 33.64 31.83 5.63
C GLN A 164 34.04 30.37 5.33
N LEU A 165 34.55 29.67 6.34
CA LEU A 165 34.77 28.22 6.33
C LEU A 165 33.90 27.60 7.41
N THR A 166 32.98 26.75 6.99
CA THR A 166 32.07 26.04 7.91
C THR A 166 32.42 24.55 7.91
N PRO A 167 33.04 24.03 8.99
CA PRO A 167 33.31 22.61 9.11
C PRO A 167 32.03 21.85 9.48
N ASN A 168 31.62 20.92 8.64
CA ASN A 168 30.48 20.03 8.91
C ASN A 168 31.00 18.62 9.06
N GLN A 169 30.47 17.87 10.04
CA GLN A 169 30.74 16.46 10.19
C GLN A 169 29.59 15.66 9.57
N HIS A 170 29.91 14.78 8.65
CA HIS A 170 28.97 13.89 8.01
C HIS A 170 29.34 12.44 8.30
N PHE A 171 28.32 11.59 8.42
CA PHE A 171 28.50 10.15 8.59
C PHE A 171 27.86 9.47 7.38
N THR A 172 28.50 8.39 6.91
CA THR A 172 27.92 7.53 5.88
C THR A 172 26.60 6.96 6.38
N GLN A 173 25.57 7.06 5.57
CA GLN A 173 24.26 6.49 5.87
C GLN A 173 24.16 5.07 5.28
N PRO A 174 23.44 4.14 5.96
CA PRO A 174 23.13 2.85 5.36
C PRO A 174 22.22 3.04 4.15
N PRO A 175 22.13 2.03 3.26
CA PRO A 175 21.15 2.05 2.19
C PRO A 175 19.73 2.28 2.76
N PRO A 176 18.88 3.05 2.07
CA PRO A 176 17.52 3.29 2.52
C PRO A 176 16.71 1.98 2.54
N ARG A 177 15.67 1.93 3.38
CA ARG A 177 14.73 0.81 3.36
C ARG A 177 13.93 0.82 2.07
N PHE A 178 13.54 -0.36 1.62
CA PHE A 178 12.71 -0.51 0.43
C PHE A 178 11.36 0.20 0.58
N THR A 179 10.94 0.85 -0.48
CA THR A 179 9.51 1.12 -0.77
C THR A 179 8.92 -0.08 -1.53
N GLN A 180 7.60 -0.11 -1.74
CA GLN A 180 7.03 -1.16 -2.61
C GLN A 180 7.65 -1.14 -4.02
N ALA A 181 7.87 0.05 -4.58
CA ALA A 181 8.45 0.21 -5.92
C ALA A 181 9.90 -0.29 -5.98
N THR A 182 10.75 0.10 -5.02
CA THR A 182 12.16 -0.32 -5.01
C THR A 182 12.32 -1.80 -4.67
N LEU A 183 11.41 -2.39 -3.88
CA LEU A 183 11.41 -3.83 -3.65
C LEU A 183 11.02 -4.61 -4.91
N ILE A 184 10.02 -4.16 -5.67
CA ILE A 184 9.65 -4.77 -6.95
C ILE A 184 10.83 -4.71 -7.94
N LYS A 185 11.51 -3.56 -8.01
CA LYS A 185 12.71 -3.41 -8.83
C LYS A 185 13.81 -4.39 -8.44
N GLU A 186 14.08 -4.56 -7.14
CA GLU A 186 15.06 -5.52 -6.63
C GLU A 186 14.67 -6.98 -6.96
N LEU A 187 13.37 -7.32 -6.84
CA LEU A 187 12.87 -8.64 -7.23
C LEU A 187 13.07 -8.91 -8.74
N GLU A 188 12.78 -7.91 -9.57
CA GLU A 188 12.99 -7.99 -11.02
C GLU A 188 14.47 -8.16 -11.37
N GLU A 189 15.36 -7.35 -10.79
CA GLU A 189 16.81 -7.43 -11.01
C GLU A 189 17.39 -8.78 -10.61
N LYS A 190 16.82 -9.42 -9.57
CA LYS A 190 17.21 -10.74 -9.10
C LYS A 190 16.49 -11.91 -9.80
N GLY A 191 15.58 -11.62 -10.73
CA GLY A 191 14.82 -12.65 -11.46
C GLY A 191 13.77 -13.36 -10.59
N ILE A 192 13.32 -12.76 -9.49
CA ILE A 192 12.33 -13.33 -8.57
C ILE A 192 10.94 -12.81 -8.94
N GLY A 193 10.04 -13.72 -9.25
CA GLY A 193 8.68 -13.39 -9.67
C GLY A 193 8.60 -12.91 -11.12
N ARG A 194 7.39 -12.54 -11.52
CA ARG A 194 7.06 -12.05 -12.87
C ARG A 194 6.05 -10.91 -12.73
N PRO A 195 5.81 -10.09 -13.77
CA PRO A 195 4.84 -8.99 -13.72
C PRO A 195 3.47 -9.41 -13.19
N SER A 196 3.05 -10.65 -13.43
CA SER A 196 1.79 -11.21 -12.94
C SER A 196 1.77 -11.50 -11.44
N THR A 197 2.93 -11.65 -10.78
CA THR A 197 3.04 -12.09 -9.38
C THR A 197 3.50 -11.00 -8.42
N TYR A 198 4.14 -9.91 -8.87
CA TYR A 198 4.64 -8.85 -7.98
C TYR A 198 3.58 -8.28 -7.05
N ALA A 199 2.40 -7.95 -7.58
CA ALA A 199 1.31 -7.42 -6.77
C ALA A 199 0.83 -8.41 -5.69
N SER A 200 0.80 -9.72 -6.00
CA SER A 200 0.41 -10.76 -5.03
C SER A 200 1.49 -11.00 -3.97
N ILE A 201 2.77 -10.91 -4.33
CA ILE A 201 3.90 -10.99 -3.39
C ILE A 201 3.79 -9.85 -2.38
N MET A 202 3.68 -8.60 -2.88
CA MET A 202 3.55 -7.42 -2.02
C MET A 202 2.33 -7.52 -1.11
N GLY A 203 1.16 -7.86 -1.67
CA GLY A 203 -0.06 -8.06 -0.90
C GLY A 203 0.08 -9.15 0.16
N THR A 204 0.81 -10.23 -0.12
CA THR A 204 1.00 -11.34 0.80
C THR A 204 1.83 -10.93 2.03
N ILE A 205 2.97 -10.26 1.84
CA ILE A 205 3.84 -9.87 2.96
C ILE A 205 3.19 -8.80 3.84
N LEU A 206 2.40 -7.89 3.28
CA LEU A 206 1.64 -6.88 4.02
C LEU A 206 0.42 -7.50 4.74
N ASN A 207 -0.39 -8.32 4.05
CA ASN A 207 -1.59 -8.92 4.64
C ASN A 207 -1.28 -9.95 5.74
N LYS A 208 -0.12 -10.61 5.67
CA LYS A 208 0.39 -11.50 6.72
C LYS A 208 1.09 -10.75 7.85
N GLU A 209 1.17 -9.43 7.74
CA GLU A 209 1.83 -8.58 8.73
C GLU A 209 3.32 -8.94 8.94
N TYR A 210 4.00 -9.45 7.89
CA TYR A 210 5.44 -9.71 7.94
C TYR A 210 6.26 -8.43 7.79
N VAL A 211 5.70 -7.46 7.07
CA VAL A 211 6.21 -6.10 6.95
C VAL A 211 5.08 -5.10 7.19
N GLU A 212 5.44 -3.90 7.60
CA GLU A 212 4.57 -2.74 7.73
C GLU A 212 5.16 -1.56 6.97
N GLU A 213 4.32 -0.60 6.57
CA GLU A 213 4.76 0.64 5.96
C GLU A 213 4.87 1.74 7.02
N ASP A 214 5.99 2.46 7.04
CA ASP A 214 6.15 3.66 7.86
C ASP A 214 5.45 4.89 7.21
N GLU A 215 5.49 6.03 7.89
CA GLU A 215 4.90 7.28 7.41
C GLU A 215 5.48 7.75 6.07
N GLN A 216 6.69 7.32 5.71
CA GLN A 216 7.37 7.61 4.46
C GLN A 216 7.16 6.52 3.39
N ARG A 217 6.23 5.59 3.63
CA ARG A 217 5.93 4.42 2.78
C ARG A 217 7.11 3.47 2.58
N ARG A 218 8.03 3.42 3.55
CA ARG A 218 9.14 2.47 3.55
C ARG A 218 8.74 1.21 4.29
N LEU A 219 9.12 0.07 3.75
CA LEU A 219 8.82 -1.24 4.32
C LEU A 219 9.72 -1.53 5.51
N ARG A 220 9.13 -1.89 6.64
CA ARG A 220 9.84 -2.32 7.85
C ARG A 220 9.41 -3.75 8.20
N PRO A 221 10.36 -4.67 8.45
CA PRO A 221 10.00 -5.99 8.95
C PRO A 221 9.39 -5.86 10.35
N THR A 222 8.32 -6.59 10.59
CA THR A 222 7.74 -6.72 11.93
C THR A 222 8.49 -7.77 12.75
N ALA A 223 8.28 -7.79 14.06
CA ALA A 223 8.83 -8.85 14.90
C ALA A 223 8.38 -10.25 14.45
N LEU A 224 7.11 -10.37 14.01
CA LEU A 224 6.58 -11.60 13.43
C LEU A 224 7.31 -11.98 12.13
N GLY A 225 7.53 -11.01 11.24
CA GLY A 225 8.24 -11.23 9.98
C GLY A 225 9.66 -11.72 10.21
N MET A 226 10.39 -11.09 11.13
CA MET A 226 11.74 -11.52 11.51
C MET A 226 11.76 -12.95 12.03
N LEU A 227 10.91 -13.25 13.02
CA LEU A 227 10.83 -14.59 13.61
C LEU A 227 10.50 -15.67 12.56
N VAL A 228 9.50 -15.44 11.71
CA VAL A 228 9.10 -16.40 10.67
C VAL A 228 10.25 -16.61 9.69
N THR A 229 10.94 -15.53 9.29
CA THR A 229 12.09 -15.62 8.39
C THR A 229 13.21 -16.44 9.01
N ASP A 230 13.58 -16.16 10.27
CA ASP A 230 14.66 -16.88 10.96
C ASP A 230 14.34 -18.39 11.04
N LEU A 231 13.13 -18.76 11.48
CA LEU A 231 12.70 -20.15 11.58
C LEU A 231 12.72 -20.87 10.21
N LEU A 232 12.29 -20.19 9.16
CA LEU A 232 12.26 -20.77 7.82
C LEU A 232 13.65 -20.88 7.21
N VAL A 233 14.51 -19.89 7.37
CA VAL A 233 15.90 -19.93 6.87
C VAL A 233 16.70 -21.02 7.58
N GLU A 234 16.53 -21.19 8.90
CA GLU A 234 17.17 -22.26 9.66
C GLU A 234 16.71 -23.66 9.19
N SER A 235 15.41 -23.81 8.89
CA SER A 235 14.81 -25.12 8.57
C SER A 235 14.86 -25.48 7.08
N PHE A 236 14.83 -24.48 6.21
CA PHE A 236 14.75 -24.64 4.76
C PHE A 236 15.76 -23.73 4.03
N PRO A 237 17.07 -23.84 4.32
CA PRO A 237 18.09 -22.90 3.82
C PRO A 237 18.20 -22.88 2.29
N ASP A 238 17.92 -23.99 1.63
CA ASP A 238 17.97 -24.09 0.16
C ASP A 238 16.75 -23.41 -0.48
N VAL A 239 15.55 -23.55 0.11
CA VAL A 239 14.30 -23.02 -0.45
C VAL A 239 14.16 -21.54 -0.16
N LEU A 240 14.62 -21.08 1.01
CA LEU A 240 14.59 -19.68 1.45
C LEU A 240 15.85 -18.91 0.99
N ASN A 241 16.26 -19.16 -0.22
CA ASN A 241 17.44 -18.57 -0.85
C ASN A 241 17.02 -17.82 -2.12
N VAL A 242 17.62 -16.65 -2.34
CA VAL A 242 17.33 -15.78 -3.49
C VAL A 242 17.65 -16.49 -4.81
N GLU A 243 18.81 -17.12 -4.88
CA GLU A 243 19.31 -17.84 -6.06
C GLU A 243 18.41 -19.05 -6.39
N PHE A 244 17.90 -19.73 -5.37
CA PHE A 244 16.95 -20.84 -5.57
C PHE A 244 15.65 -20.37 -6.20
N THR A 245 15.06 -19.26 -5.69
CA THR A 245 13.83 -18.73 -6.22
C THR A 245 13.98 -18.26 -7.67
N ALA A 246 15.06 -17.56 -7.98
CA ALA A 246 15.38 -17.15 -9.34
C ALA A 246 15.59 -18.37 -10.27
N GLY A 247 16.35 -19.39 -9.82
CA GLY A 247 16.56 -20.62 -10.58
C GLY A 247 15.27 -21.43 -10.80
N MET A 248 14.31 -21.37 -9.87
CA MET A 248 13.00 -22.00 -10.05
C MET A 248 12.19 -21.31 -11.14
N GLU A 249 12.23 -19.98 -11.20
CA GLU A 249 11.60 -19.22 -12.30
C GLU A 249 12.21 -19.58 -13.66
N GLU A 250 13.55 -19.74 -13.74
CA GLU A 250 14.21 -20.20 -14.96
C GLU A 250 13.80 -21.62 -15.38
N VAL A 251 13.62 -22.54 -14.41
CA VAL A 251 13.12 -23.89 -14.68
C VAL A 251 11.69 -23.83 -15.22
N LEU A 252 10.85 -22.95 -14.70
CA LEU A 252 9.48 -22.76 -15.20
C LEU A 252 9.47 -22.24 -16.64
N ASP A 253 10.34 -21.30 -16.97
CA ASP A 253 10.52 -20.80 -18.35
C ASP A 253 10.98 -21.93 -19.29
N GLN A 254 11.93 -22.79 -18.86
CA GLN A 254 12.36 -23.96 -19.63
C GLN A 254 11.25 -24.98 -19.85
N ILE A 255 10.35 -25.16 -18.88
CA ILE A 255 9.17 -26.01 -19.04
C ILE A 255 8.20 -25.40 -20.05
N GLU A 256 7.97 -24.08 -20.02
CA GLU A 256 7.15 -23.36 -20.99
C GLU A 256 7.68 -23.52 -22.42
N ASP A 257 9.01 -23.42 -22.57
CA ASP A 257 9.71 -23.60 -23.86
C ASP A 257 9.80 -25.07 -24.31
N GLY A 258 9.35 -26.04 -23.51
CA GLY A 258 9.43 -27.48 -23.80
C GLY A 258 10.84 -28.06 -23.69
N GLN A 259 11.76 -27.37 -23.06
CA GLN A 259 13.16 -27.79 -22.86
C GLN A 259 13.34 -28.67 -21.61
N GLU A 260 12.44 -28.58 -20.64
CA GLU A 260 12.46 -29.35 -19.39
C GLU A 260 11.09 -30.05 -19.18
N ASP A 261 11.14 -31.24 -18.58
CA ASP A 261 9.96 -32.01 -18.19
C ASP A 261 9.47 -31.56 -16.80
N TRP A 262 8.23 -31.11 -16.73
CA TRP A 262 7.67 -30.59 -15.48
C TRP A 262 7.59 -31.62 -14.34
N GLN A 263 7.38 -32.90 -14.66
CA GLN A 263 7.29 -33.96 -13.65
C GLN A 263 8.65 -34.21 -13.00
N ARG A 264 9.71 -34.22 -13.81
CA ARG A 264 11.09 -34.33 -13.30
C ARG A 264 11.52 -33.12 -12.50
N ALA A 265 11.11 -31.93 -12.91
CA ALA A 265 11.40 -30.70 -12.17
C ALA A 265 10.75 -30.73 -10.78
N ILE A 266 9.47 -31.11 -10.69
CA ILE A 266 8.75 -31.26 -9.42
C ILE A 266 9.37 -32.38 -8.56
N GLU A 267 9.76 -33.51 -9.15
CA GLU A 267 10.37 -34.62 -8.42
C GLU A 267 11.68 -34.21 -7.77
N ARG A 268 12.57 -33.53 -8.52
CA ARG A 268 13.82 -32.99 -7.98
C ARG A 268 13.59 -32.01 -6.82
N PHE A 269 12.62 -31.12 -6.96
CA PHE A 269 12.25 -30.19 -5.90
C PHE A 269 11.74 -30.93 -4.66
N TYR A 270 10.77 -31.85 -4.85
CA TYR A 270 10.13 -32.53 -3.75
C TYR A 270 11.06 -33.44 -2.96
N GLN A 271 12.02 -34.12 -3.61
CA GLN A 271 13.01 -34.94 -2.93
C GLN A 271 13.83 -34.17 -1.89
N ARG A 272 14.26 -32.95 -2.22
CA ARG A 272 15.00 -32.09 -1.29
C ARG A 272 14.07 -31.52 -0.23
N PHE A 273 12.97 -30.97 -0.65
CA PHE A 273 11.98 -30.35 0.24
C PHE A 273 11.43 -31.34 1.29
N SER A 274 11.13 -32.57 0.91
CA SER A 274 10.64 -33.58 1.86
C SER A 274 11.66 -33.94 2.94
N ALA A 275 12.93 -34.01 2.59
CA ALA A 275 13.99 -34.26 3.56
C ALA A 275 14.15 -33.08 4.56
N ASP A 276 14.06 -31.83 4.06
CA ASP A 276 14.08 -30.66 4.90
C ASP A 276 12.84 -30.57 5.79
N LEU A 277 11.67 -30.95 5.27
CA LEU A 277 10.41 -30.98 6.04
C LEU A 277 10.49 -31.98 7.20
N GLU A 278 10.98 -33.20 6.94
CA GLU A 278 11.14 -34.22 8.00
C GLU A 278 12.12 -33.78 9.08
N ARG A 279 13.18 -33.04 8.69
CA ARG A 279 14.11 -32.45 9.65
C ARG A 279 13.45 -31.32 10.43
N ALA A 280 12.74 -30.41 9.77
CA ALA A 280 12.06 -29.29 10.37
C ALA A 280 10.98 -29.74 11.38
N GLU A 281 10.24 -30.78 11.10
CA GLU A 281 9.24 -31.36 12.03
C GLU A 281 9.88 -31.78 13.37
N LYS A 282 11.15 -32.17 13.38
CA LYS A 282 11.86 -32.66 14.56
C LYS A 282 12.68 -31.56 15.26
N GLU A 283 13.25 -30.63 14.52
CA GLU A 283 14.28 -29.71 14.99
C GLU A 283 13.82 -28.25 15.06
N MET A 284 12.75 -27.87 14.33
CA MET A 284 12.27 -26.48 14.35
C MET A 284 11.79 -26.08 15.74
N ARG A 285 12.23 -24.91 16.21
CA ARG A 285 11.83 -24.39 17.52
C ARG A 285 10.30 -24.22 17.63
N ASP A 286 9.71 -24.81 18.67
CA ASP A 286 8.31 -24.54 19.03
C ASP A 286 8.19 -23.20 19.78
N VAL A 287 7.99 -22.13 19.03
CA VAL A 287 7.88 -20.78 19.56
C VAL A 287 6.58 -20.55 20.34
N LYS A 288 5.53 -21.32 20.06
CA LYS A 288 4.24 -21.19 20.75
C LYS A 288 4.21 -21.93 22.08
N GLY A 289 4.88 -23.06 22.16
CA GLY A 289 4.85 -23.93 23.35
C GLY A 289 5.97 -23.63 24.37
N SER A 290 7.15 -23.30 23.89
CA SER A 290 8.39 -23.26 24.71
C SER A 290 8.78 -21.87 25.18
N GLY A 291 7.98 -20.96 25.47
CA GLY A 291 8.34 -19.58 25.86
C GLY A 291 9.72 -19.46 26.56
N GLU A 292 10.47 -18.41 26.27
CA GLU A 292 11.75 -18.12 26.90
C GLU A 292 11.56 -17.76 28.40
N ALA A 293 12.21 -18.49 29.28
CA ALA A 293 12.10 -18.24 30.72
C ALA A 293 12.83 -16.93 31.09
N THR A 294 12.18 -16.08 31.86
CA THR A 294 12.82 -14.90 32.46
C THR A 294 13.03 -15.10 33.97
N ASP A 295 13.86 -14.25 34.59
CA ASP A 295 14.05 -14.23 36.01
C ASP A 295 12.93 -13.48 36.77
N LEU A 296 11.93 -12.99 36.06
CA LEU A 296 10.84 -12.21 36.63
C LEU A 296 9.80 -13.13 37.30
N ALA A 297 9.49 -12.86 38.57
CA ALA A 297 8.39 -13.54 39.29
C ALA A 297 7.02 -13.03 38.77
N CYS A 298 6.03 -13.92 38.76
CA CYS A 298 4.65 -13.51 38.45
C CYS A 298 4.08 -12.67 39.63
N THR A 299 3.42 -11.58 39.30
CA THR A 299 2.79 -10.67 40.27
C THR A 299 1.45 -11.18 40.83
N GLU A 300 0.81 -12.12 40.10
CA GLU A 300 -0.52 -12.64 40.47
C GLU A 300 -0.50 -14.00 41.15
N CYS A 301 0.53 -14.81 40.96
CA CYS A 301 0.67 -16.09 41.65
C CYS A 301 2.07 -16.22 42.27
N ALA A 302 2.15 -16.90 43.44
CA ALA A 302 3.39 -16.97 44.21
C ALA A 302 4.49 -17.84 43.60
N ASP A 303 4.12 -18.82 42.75
CA ASP A 303 5.01 -19.88 42.24
C ASP A 303 5.38 -19.77 40.79
N GLY A 304 4.76 -18.83 40.04
CA GLY A 304 4.97 -18.68 38.61
C GLY A 304 6.10 -17.72 38.27
N LYS A 305 6.83 -18.01 37.22
CA LYS A 305 7.76 -17.07 36.57
C LYS A 305 7.15 -16.51 35.29
N MET A 306 7.50 -15.27 34.94
CA MET A 306 7.10 -14.73 33.67
C MET A 306 7.97 -15.34 32.55
N MET A 307 7.33 -15.72 31.47
CA MET A 307 7.98 -16.28 30.28
C MET A 307 7.64 -15.41 29.08
N ILE A 308 8.59 -15.15 28.23
CA ILE A 308 8.35 -14.49 26.95
C ILE A 308 7.69 -15.49 26.03
N ARG A 309 6.49 -15.18 25.58
CA ARG A 309 5.73 -15.98 24.62
C ARG A 309 5.36 -15.14 23.42
N TRP A 310 5.15 -15.80 22.29
CA TRP A 310 4.67 -15.19 21.08
C TRP A 310 3.15 -15.21 20.99
N GLY A 311 2.57 -14.03 20.87
CA GLY A 311 1.14 -13.83 20.61
C GLY A 311 0.90 -13.25 19.21
N ARG A 312 -0.36 -12.92 18.95
CA ARG A 312 -0.77 -12.35 17.68
C ARG A 312 -0.10 -10.97 17.39
N ASN A 313 0.18 -10.21 18.44
CA ASN A 313 0.71 -8.84 18.36
C ASN A 313 2.22 -8.78 18.65
N GLY A 314 2.94 -9.91 18.61
CA GLY A 314 4.36 -10.01 18.95
C GLY A 314 4.63 -10.69 20.28
N GLU A 315 5.83 -10.47 20.82
CA GLU A 315 6.26 -11.01 22.10
C GLU A 315 5.50 -10.35 23.26
N PHE A 316 5.17 -11.15 24.28
CA PHE A 316 4.58 -10.70 25.53
C PHE A 316 5.02 -11.61 26.68
N LEU A 317 4.99 -11.09 27.89
CA LEU A 317 5.20 -11.87 29.09
C LEU A 317 3.93 -12.60 29.50
N ALA A 318 4.02 -13.90 29.75
CA ALA A 318 2.94 -14.73 30.31
C ALA A 318 3.45 -15.56 31.47
N CYS A 319 2.59 -15.82 32.42
CA CYS A 319 2.93 -16.69 33.56
C CYS A 319 3.18 -18.14 33.12
N SER A 320 4.21 -18.78 33.67
CA SER A 320 4.52 -20.21 33.44
C SER A 320 3.39 -21.15 33.86
N ASN A 321 2.56 -20.72 34.81
CA ASN A 321 1.42 -21.51 35.32
C ASN A 321 0.14 -21.34 34.48
N TYR A 322 0.25 -20.88 33.24
CA TYR A 322 -0.90 -20.89 32.34
C TYR A 322 -1.34 -22.34 32.05
N PRO A 323 -2.65 -22.68 32.09
CA PRO A 323 -3.82 -21.78 32.12
C PRO A 323 -4.35 -21.42 33.52
N GLN A 324 -3.75 -21.90 34.62
CA GLN A 324 -4.21 -21.63 35.99
C GLN A 324 -4.02 -20.15 36.34
N CYS A 325 -2.87 -19.59 36.01
CA CYS A 325 -2.59 -18.17 36.11
C CYS A 325 -2.58 -17.55 34.70
N LYS A 326 -3.41 -16.52 34.51
CA LYS A 326 -3.56 -15.84 33.22
C LYS A 326 -2.85 -14.48 33.18
N SER A 327 -1.92 -14.25 34.11
CA SER A 327 -1.14 -13.00 34.14
C SER A 327 -0.33 -12.83 32.89
N THR A 328 -0.48 -11.68 32.24
CA THR A 328 0.25 -11.28 31.04
C THR A 328 0.59 -9.79 31.09
N SER A 329 1.76 -9.41 30.60
CA SER A 329 2.16 -8.00 30.42
C SER A 329 2.97 -7.81 29.16
N ASP A 330 2.98 -6.58 28.64
CA ASP A 330 3.95 -6.18 27.63
C ASP A 330 5.31 -5.92 28.33
N PHE A 331 6.39 -5.85 27.60
CA PHE A 331 7.71 -5.60 28.14
C PHE A 331 8.59 -4.78 27.18
N THR A 332 9.64 -4.21 27.74
CA THR A 332 10.73 -3.60 26.96
C THR A 332 12.03 -4.37 27.23
N ARG A 333 12.91 -4.39 26.23
CA ARG A 333 14.29 -4.88 26.38
C ARG A 333 15.26 -3.71 26.33
N ASP A 334 16.21 -3.67 27.26
CA ASP A 334 17.32 -2.72 27.19
C ASP A 334 18.42 -3.22 26.23
N ASP A 335 19.43 -2.39 25.99
CA ASP A 335 20.59 -2.72 25.12
C ASP A 335 21.40 -3.91 25.61
N GLN A 336 21.20 -4.36 26.84
CA GLN A 336 21.84 -5.54 27.44
C GLN A 336 20.91 -6.76 27.43
N GLY A 337 19.73 -6.66 26.78
CA GLY A 337 18.76 -7.75 26.67
C GLY A 337 17.91 -7.98 27.93
N ARG A 338 18.00 -7.14 28.96
CA ARG A 338 17.18 -7.27 30.17
C ARG A 338 15.74 -6.90 29.90
N VAL A 339 14.85 -7.76 30.35
CA VAL A 339 13.40 -7.64 30.18
C VAL A 339 12.79 -6.91 31.34
N THR A 340 12.07 -5.83 31.08
CA THR A 340 11.35 -5.05 32.10
C THR A 340 9.86 -5.03 31.75
N PRO A 341 8.96 -5.53 32.61
CA PRO A 341 7.52 -5.47 32.36
C PRO A 341 7.06 -4.02 32.25
N VAL A 342 6.23 -3.75 31.26
CA VAL A 342 5.54 -2.46 31.13
C VAL A 342 4.18 -2.60 31.82
N GLU A 343 3.98 -1.86 32.91
CA GLU A 343 2.65 -1.72 33.47
C GLU A 343 1.78 -0.97 32.46
N LYS A 344 0.71 -1.61 32.01
CA LYS A 344 -0.29 -0.92 31.21
C LYS A 344 -0.95 0.12 32.08
N GLU A 345 -0.54 1.36 32.00
CA GLU A 345 -1.40 2.46 32.42
C GLU A 345 -2.69 2.33 31.62
N GLN A 346 -3.73 1.84 32.28
CA GLN A 346 -5.07 1.80 31.69
C GLN A 346 -5.52 3.24 31.61
N ALA A 347 -5.36 3.85 30.44
CA ALA A 347 -5.84 5.20 30.22
C ALA A 347 -7.38 5.19 30.40
N LEU A 348 -7.81 5.56 31.60
CA LEU A 348 -9.20 5.83 31.88
C LEU A 348 -9.59 7.07 31.06
N THR A 349 -10.66 6.95 30.32
CA THR A 349 -11.22 8.09 29.57
C THR A 349 -12.24 8.82 30.44
N ASP A 350 -12.49 10.08 30.15
CA ASP A 350 -13.54 10.89 30.80
C ASP A 350 -14.95 10.37 30.47
N GLU A 351 -15.08 9.40 29.57
CA GLU A 351 -16.36 8.80 29.22
C GLU A 351 -16.80 7.78 30.27
N THR A 352 -18.07 7.88 30.69
CA THR A 352 -18.70 6.95 31.61
C THR A 352 -19.56 5.91 30.89
N CYS A 353 -19.59 4.71 31.43
CA CYS A 353 -20.40 3.62 30.91
C CYS A 353 -21.89 3.89 31.11
N GLU A 354 -22.66 3.89 30.04
CA GLU A 354 -24.11 4.12 30.04
C GLU A 354 -24.91 3.03 30.79
N GLN A 355 -24.32 1.84 30.99
CA GLN A 355 -25.00 0.73 31.64
C GLN A 355 -24.70 0.65 33.16
N CYS A 356 -23.51 1.01 33.62
CA CYS A 356 -23.14 0.83 35.01
C CYS A 356 -22.48 2.07 35.66
N GLY A 357 -22.31 3.17 34.93
CA GLY A 357 -21.75 4.43 35.45
C GLY A 357 -20.23 4.42 35.73
N LYS A 358 -19.54 3.28 35.57
CA LYS A 358 -18.07 3.21 35.75
C LYS A 358 -17.34 3.85 34.57
N PRO A 359 -16.13 4.38 34.74
CA PRO A 359 -15.37 4.98 33.64
C PRO A 359 -15.11 3.95 32.52
N MET A 360 -15.02 4.44 31.29
CA MET A 360 -14.60 3.63 30.14
C MET A 360 -13.08 3.67 30.00
N GLN A 361 -12.50 2.59 29.50
CA GLN A 361 -11.06 2.48 29.26
C GLN A 361 -10.77 2.07 27.83
N GLU A 362 -9.71 2.61 27.23
CA GLU A 362 -9.27 2.27 25.90
C GLU A 362 -8.68 0.85 25.90
N ARG A 363 -9.19 0.00 25.01
CA ARG A 363 -8.72 -1.38 24.82
C ARG A 363 -8.46 -1.64 23.32
N MET A 364 -7.51 -2.51 23.05
CA MET A 364 -7.26 -3.00 21.70
C MET A 364 -8.04 -4.30 21.47
N GLY A 365 -8.84 -4.34 20.42
CA GLY A 365 -9.59 -5.53 20.01
C GLY A 365 -9.21 -5.98 18.61
N ARG A 366 -9.82 -7.10 18.16
CA ARG A 366 -9.59 -7.68 16.82
C ARG A 366 -9.81 -6.68 15.66
N TYR A 367 -10.57 -5.63 15.89
CA TYR A 367 -10.99 -4.65 14.89
C TYR A 367 -10.45 -3.22 15.19
N GLY A 368 -9.37 -3.12 15.98
CA GLY A 368 -8.76 -1.87 16.39
C GLY A 368 -9.14 -1.43 17.81
N LYS A 369 -8.81 -0.20 18.16
CA LYS A 369 -9.08 0.40 19.47
C LYS A 369 -10.58 0.58 19.72
N PHE A 370 -11.01 0.27 20.94
CA PHE A 370 -12.39 0.47 21.39
C PHE A 370 -12.41 0.86 22.88
N LEU A 371 -13.49 1.49 23.33
CA LEU A 371 -13.73 1.77 24.72
C LEU A 371 -14.48 0.59 25.35
N GLY A 372 -13.88 -0.03 26.38
CA GLY A 372 -14.50 -1.07 27.18
C GLY A 372 -14.81 -0.55 28.59
N CYS A 373 -15.88 -1.01 29.17
CA CYS A 373 -16.21 -0.65 30.55
C CYS A 373 -15.13 -1.18 31.52
N SER A 374 -14.67 -0.36 32.49
CA SER A 374 -13.76 -0.78 33.53
C SER A 374 -14.36 -1.83 34.48
N GLY A 375 -15.69 -1.98 34.50
CA GLY A 375 -16.39 -2.99 35.24
C GLY A 375 -16.46 -4.39 34.61
N TYR A 376 -15.71 -4.64 33.53
CA TYR A 376 -15.61 -5.99 32.96
C TYR A 376 -14.92 -6.96 33.96
N PRO A 377 -15.42 -8.21 34.09
CA PRO A 377 -16.42 -8.92 33.30
C PRO A 377 -17.88 -8.70 33.69
N GLU A 378 -18.18 -8.02 34.78
CA GLU A 378 -19.54 -7.79 35.26
C GLU A 378 -20.35 -6.89 34.33
N CYS A 379 -19.71 -5.93 33.71
CA CYS A 379 -20.27 -5.09 32.65
C CYS A 379 -19.52 -5.26 31.35
N THR A 380 -20.21 -5.78 30.32
CA THR A 380 -19.62 -6.07 29.00
C THR A 380 -19.83 -4.93 27.98
N ASN A 381 -20.21 -3.74 28.43
CA ASN A 381 -20.47 -2.61 27.54
C ASN A 381 -19.20 -2.16 26.83
N VAL A 382 -19.30 -2.00 25.49
CA VAL A 382 -18.19 -1.56 24.63
C VAL A 382 -18.67 -0.47 23.67
N LYS A 383 -17.81 0.53 23.43
CA LYS A 383 -18.07 1.65 22.50
C LYS A 383 -16.89 1.76 21.51
N LYS A 384 -17.18 1.97 20.26
CA LYS A 384 -16.12 2.16 19.25
C LYS A 384 -15.53 3.56 19.36
N LEU A 385 -14.19 3.64 19.36
CA LEU A 385 -13.45 4.90 19.20
C LEU A 385 -13.53 5.37 17.74
N GLY A 386 -14.00 6.61 17.52
CA GLY A 386 -14.00 7.24 16.20
C GLY A 386 -15.03 6.72 15.19
N GLY A 387 -15.97 5.86 15.59
CA GLY A 387 -17.07 5.44 14.72
C GLY A 387 -18.06 6.59 14.48
N LYS A 388 -18.42 6.88 13.23
CA LYS A 388 -19.54 7.75 12.91
C LYS A 388 -20.78 7.21 13.64
N ALA A 389 -21.36 8.01 14.53
CA ALA A 389 -22.54 7.61 15.28
C ALA A 389 -23.69 7.23 14.32
N ALA A 390 -24.42 6.16 14.65
CA ALA A 390 -25.59 5.79 13.88
C ALA A 390 -26.61 6.93 13.95
N THR A 391 -26.94 7.53 12.82
CA THR A 391 -27.90 8.66 12.76
C THR A 391 -29.31 8.11 12.53
N SER A 392 -30.24 8.39 13.43
CA SER A 392 -31.65 8.06 13.21
C SER A 392 -32.23 8.95 12.12
N LEU A 393 -32.99 8.34 11.21
CA LEU A 393 -33.69 9.06 10.14
C LEU A 393 -35.10 9.49 10.51
N GLY A 394 -35.58 9.19 11.72
CA GLY A 394 -36.95 9.47 12.14
C GLY A 394 -38.00 8.63 11.40
N VAL A 395 -37.58 7.54 10.73
CA VAL A 395 -38.47 6.65 9.99
C VAL A 395 -38.73 5.41 10.84
N PRO A 396 -39.97 5.07 11.21
CA PRO A 396 -40.30 3.87 11.97
C PRO A 396 -39.98 2.61 11.15
N CYS A 397 -39.51 1.58 11.81
CA CYS A 397 -39.21 0.29 11.16
C CYS A 397 -40.51 -0.37 10.66
N PRO A 398 -40.58 -0.78 9.40
CA PRO A 398 -41.81 -1.39 8.83
C PRO A 398 -42.09 -2.80 9.38
N ASP A 399 -41.09 -3.49 9.91
CA ASP A 399 -41.22 -4.86 10.40
C ASP A 399 -41.66 -4.92 11.88
N CYS A 400 -40.96 -4.15 12.75
CA CYS A 400 -41.22 -4.26 14.18
C CYS A 400 -42.07 -3.10 14.74
N HIS A 401 -42.23 -2.02 14.01
CA HIS A 401 -42.99 -0.81 14.41
C HIS A 401 -42.57 -0.14 15.74
N GLU A 402 -41.52 -0.69 16.40
CA GLU A 402 -41.04 -0.23 17.71
C GLU A 402 -39.64 0.40 17.64
N GLY A 403 -38.94 0.24 16.55
CA GLY A 403 -37.60 0.80 16.32
C GLY A 403 -37.57 1.75 15.15
N ASP A 404 -36.59 2.65 15.14
CA ASP A 404 -36.35 3.59 14.03
C ASP A 404 -35.28 3.03 13.06
N ILE A 405 -35.37 3.47 11.81
CA ILE A 405 -34.33 3.16 10.82
C ILE A 405 -33.13 4.09 11.04
N GLN A 406 -31.98 3.52 11.17
CA GLN A 406 -30.69 4.20 11.38
C GLN A 406 -29.74 3.98 10.22
N GLN A 407 -29.02 5.03 9.85
CA GLN A 407 -27.90 4.94 8.92
C GLN A 407 -26.71 4.28 9.61
N LYS A 408 -26.17 3.24 8.99
CA LYS A 408 -25.01 2.49 9.44
C LYS A 408 -24.01 2.25 8.30
N TRP A 409 -22.81 1.81 8.63
CA TRP A 409 -21.76 1.49 7.66
C TRP A 409 -21.43 0.00 7.71
N SER A 410 -21.36 -0.62 6.53
CA SER A 410 -20.93 -2.02 6.38
C SER A 410 -19.42 -2.15 6.66
N ARG A 411 -18.92 -3.37 6.81
CA ARG A 411 -17.48 -3.64 6.97
C ARG A 411 -16.62 -3.11 5.82
N ARG A 412 -17.20 -2.91 4.64
CA ARG A 412 -16.54 -2.37 3.44
C ARG A 412 -16.75 -0.86 3.27
N GLY A 413 -17.19 -0.15 4.32
CA GLY A 413 -17.42 1.30 4.29
C GLY A 413 -18.67 1.77 3.55
N LYS A 414 -19.49 0.87 2.99
CA LYS A 414 -20.72 1.24 2.31
C LYS A 414 -21.83 1.57 3.33
N VAL A 415 -22.58 2.63 3.08
CA VAL A 415 -23.75 3.01 3.86
C VAL A 415 -24.88 2.01 3.62
N PHE A 416 -25.57 1.63 4.69
CA PHE A 416 -26.83 0.88 4.67
C PHE A 416 -27.73 1.36 5.82
N TYR A 417 -28.99 1.01 5.77
CA TYR A 417 -29.99 1.46 6.71
C TYR A 417 -30.62 0.26 7.39
N SER A 418 -30.69 0.24 8.72
CA SER A 418 -31.24 -0.88 9.47
C SER A 418 -31.98 -0.44 10.73
N CYS A 419 -32.82 -1.32 11.24
CA CYS A 419 -33.57 -1.07 12.48
C CYS A 419 -32.62 -0.85 13.67
N SER A 420 -32.97 0.09 14.55
CA SER A 420 -32.26 0.37 15.81
C SER A 420 -32.29 -0.81 16.78
N ARG A 421 -33.28 -1.69 16.67
CA ARG A 421 -33.44 -2.89 17.54
C ARG A 421 -32.67 -4.14 17.08
N TYR A 422 -31.79 -4.01 16.12
CA TYR A 422 -30.92 -5.15 15.77
C TYR A 422 -30.13 -5.64 17.01
N PRO A 423 -30.03 -6.95 17.31
CA PRO A 423 -30.40 -8.10 16.48
C PRO A 423 -31.87 -8.59 16.64
N LYS A 424 -32.68 -7.98 17.50
CA LYS A 424 -34.09 -8.41 17.70
C LYS A 424 -34.96 -8.20 16.47
N CYS A 425 -34.65 -7.18 15.67
CA CYS A 425 -35.23 -6.93 14.35
C CYS A 425 -34.13 -6.87 13.30
N THR A 426 -34.27 -7.66 12.24
CA THR A 426 -33.26 -7.81 11.19
C THR A 426 -33.49 -6.96 9.96
N PHE A 427 -34.49 -6.06 9.99
CA PHE A 427 -34.78 -5.17 8.87
C PHE A 427 -33.56 -4.38 8.45
N ALA A 428 -33.19 -4.45 7.15
CA ALA A 428 -32.09 -3.68 6.56
C ALA A 428 -32.32 -3.44 5.08
N VAL A 429 -31.96 -2.24 4.60
CA VAL A 429 -32.03 -1.84 3.20
C VAL A 429 -30.77 -1.06 2.79
N TRP A 430 -30.43 -1.12 1.51
CA TRP A 430 -29.28 -0.42 0.94
C TRP A 430 -29.63 0.95 0.38
N ASP A 431 -30.88 1.12 -0.10
CA ASP A 431 -31.37 2.37 -0.67
C ASP A 431 -31.81 3.31 0.47
N ARG A 432 -31.63 4.62 0.32
CA ARG A 432 -31.90 5.62 1.38
C ARG A 432 -33.40 5.74 1.66
N PRO A 433 -33.90 5.47 2.89
CA PRO A 433 -35.27 5.69 3.25
C PRO A 433 -35.61 7.19 3.33
N ILE A 434 -36.72 7.58 2.74
CA ILE A 434 -37.29 8.94 2.79
C ILE A 434 -38.57 8.88 3.60
N PRO A 435 -38.76 9.74 4.63
CA PRO A 435 -39.93 9.73 5.52
C PRO A 435 -41.22 10.30 4.84
N GLU A 436 -41.47 9.85 3.62
CA GLU A 436 -42.66 10.23 2.85
C GLU A 436 -43.47 8.96 2.55
N PRO A 437 -44.78 8.96 2.86
CA PRO A 437 -45.64 7.81 2.59
C PRO A 437 -45.76 7.55 1.09
N CYS A 438 -45.79 6.28 0.72
CA CYS A 438 -46.00 5.91 -0.68
C CYS A 438 -47.37 6.41 -1.20
N PRO A 439 -47.39 7.20 -2.26
CA PRO A 439 -48.68 7.79 -2.76
C PRO A 439 -49.62 6.73 -3.34
N GLN A 440 -49.12 5.56 -3.72
CA GLN A 440 -49.90 4.48 -4.33
C GLN A 440 -50.49 3.51 -3.30
N CYS A 441 -49.71 3.08 -2.29
CA CYS A 441 -50.12 2.05 -1.34
C CYS A 441 -50.12 2.48 0.13
N GLY A 442 -49.77 3.71 0.44
CA GLY A 442 -49.72 4.24 1.80
C GLY A 442 -48.66 3.63 2.70
N ALA A 443 -47.61 2.96 2.15
CA ALA A 443 -46.50 2.50 2.94
C ALA A 443 -45.82 3.69 3.66
N PRO A 444 -45.31 3.52 4.90
CA PRO A 444 -44.88 4.64 5.75
C PRO A 444 -43.70 5.44 5.22
N PHE A 445 -42.97 4.91 4.27
CA PHE A 445 -41.83 5.56 3.61
C PHE A 445 -41.56 4.96 2.23
N VAL A 446 -40.84 5.69 1.40
CA VAL A 446 -40.29 5.25 0.13
C VAL A 446 -38.77 5.26 0.22
N VAL A 447 -38.05 4.65 -0.76
CA VAL A 447 -36.58 4.64 -0.80
C VAL A 447 -36.07 5.33 -2.05
N GLU A 448 -34.98 6.04 -1.90
CA GLU A 448 -34.21 6.62 -3.02
C GLU A 448 -33.11 5.71 -3.46
N LYS A 449 -33.07 5.41 -4.76
CA LYS A 449 -32.01 4.67 -5.43
C LYS A 449 -31.38 5.53 -6.52
N THR A 450 -30.09 5.82 -6.37
CA THR A 450 -29.32 6.54 -7.38
C THR A 450 -28.53 5.56 -8.23
N THR A 451 -28.70 5.61 -9.54
CA THR A 451 -27.93 4.79 -10.50
C THR A 451 -27.33 5.67 -11.58
N LYS A 452 -26.16 5.29 -12.10
CA LYS A 452 -25.48 6.05 -13.17
C LYS A 452 -26.29 6.16 -14.48
N ARG A 453 -27.21 5.23 -14.73
CA ARG A 453 -28.02 5.16 -15.96
C ARG A 453 -29.38 5.85 -15.84
N ALA A 454 -30.04 5.75 -14.70
CA ALA A 454 -31.42 6.23 -14.51
C ALA A 454 -31.52 7.43 -13.56
N GLY A 455 -30.40 8.01 -13.12
CA GLY A 455 -30.43 9.08 -12.12
C GLY A 455 -30.95 8.60 -10.77
N THR A 456 -31.53 9.50 -9.99
CA THR A 456 -32.16 9.20 -8.69
C THR A 456 -33.63 8.92 -8.91
N THR A 457 -34.08 7.76 -8.41
CA THR A 457 -35.48 7.34 -8.48
C THR A 457 -36.00 7.02 -7.09
N ARG A 458 -37.25 7.38 -6.80
CA ARG A 458 -38.00 7.02 -5.58
C ARG A 458 -38.87 5.81 -5.89
N ARG A 459 -38.84 4.80 -5.03
CA ARG A 459 -39.65 3.58 -5.19
C ARG A 459 -40.21 3.08 -3.86
N CYS A 460 -41.32 2.36 -3.95
CA CYS A 460 -41.85 1.62 -2.82
C CYS A 460 -41.09 0.33 -2.58
N LEU A 461 -40.97 -0.12 -1.31
CA LEU A 461 -40.34 -1.37 -0.94
C LEU A 461 -41.32 -2.55 -0.88
N ARG A 462 -42.62 -2.32 -0.91
CA ARG A 462 -43.62 -3.42 -0.89
C ARG A 462 -43.62 -4.11 -2.23
N GLU A 463 -43.54 -5.44 -2.22
CA GLU A 463 -43.48 -6.28 -3.43
C GLU A 463 -44.73 -6.14 -4.31
N GLU A 464 -45.86 -5.81 -3.69
CA GLU A 464 -47.16 -5.64 -4.37
C GLU A 464 -47.43 -4.21 -4.88
N CYS A 465 -46.40 -3.31 -4.82
CA CYS A 465 -46.54 -1.90 -5.19
C CYS A 465 -45.51 -1.47 -6.21
N ASP A 466 -45.95 -1.14 -7.41
CA ASP A 466 -45.10 -0.75 -8.54
C ASP A 466 -44.74 0.77 -8.56
N TYR A 467 -44.98 1.48 -7.44
CA TYR A 467 -44.66 2.89 -7.39
C TYR A 467 -43.15 3.14 -7.62
N GLN A 468 -42.89 3.89 -8.69
CA GLN A 468 -41.57 4.39 -9.02
C GLN A 468 -41.71 5.76 -9.72
N GLU A 469 -40.95 6.75 -9.25
CA GLU A 469 -40.96 8.13 -9.77
C GLU A 469 -39.49 8.63 -9.88
N ALA A 470 -39.21 9.46 -10.88
CA ALA A 470 -37.93 10.14 -10.97
C ALA A 470 -37.88 11.26 -9.90
N ALA A 471 -36.86 11.24 -9.05
CA ALA A 471 -36.70 12.35 -8.09
C ALA A 471 -36.19 13.59 -8.83
N GLU A 472 -36.90 14.71 -8.73
CA GLU A 472 -36.41 16.00 -9.19
C GLU A 472 -35.14 16.36 -8.44
N GLN A 473 -34.09 16.78 -9.17
CA GLN A 473 -32.85 17.25 -8.58
C GLN A 473 -33.13 18.52 -7.76
N VAL A 474 -33.24 18.39 -6.46
CA VAL A 474 -33.11 19.54 -5.56
C VAL A 474 -31.63 19.93 -5.60
N ALA A 475 -31.36 21.07 -6.23
CA ALA A 475 -30.05 21.69 -6.22
C ALA A 475 -29.64 21.94 -4.76
N GLU A 476 -28.65 21.23 -4.26
CA GLU A 476 -28.01 21.55 -2.99
C GLU A 476 -27.32 22.91 -3.15
N ALA A 477 -27.86 23.91 -2.50
CA ALA A 477 -27.25 25.21 -2.32
C ALA A 477 -26.31 25.14 -1.12
N GLY A 478 -25.00 25.41 -1.37
CA GLY A 478 -24.02 25.71 -0.34
C GLY A 478 -22.91 24.67 -0.14
#